data_348eef4560b22f014ee8a4c108fe7b12
#
_entry.id   348eef4560b22f014ee8a4c108fe7b12
#
_cell.length_a   1.000
_cell.length_b   1.000
_cell.length_c   1.000
_cell.angle_alpha   90.00
_cell.angle_beta   90.00
_cell.angle_gamma   90.00
#
_symmetry.space_group_name_H-M   'P 1'
#
loop_
_entity.id
_entity.type
_entity.pdbx_description
1 polymer ?
#
loop_
_entity_poly.entity_id
_entity_poly.type
_entity_poly.pdbx_seq_one_letter_code
_entity_poly.pdbx_strand_id
1 'polypeptide(L)'
;RHRRDRVPAPEMNSFLESHSDWAFMPGLQTAWLKSLGKNRQWDALMQYAGRPKNTELRCYLAQARIRKAPDASLLAEAQSLWAVGQSQPDACDPVFDWLRREGGITPGLAWQRIRLAMDARQPRLTRYLARYLEADDRLWADRWYQQDRAGYRQLQQARSWEDSEKARDIIDYGLRRLARNDPDRAWDIFSSLDGRFSWPDDLHGGILHQLALWSAVDRAAA
;
A
#
# COMPACT_ATOMS: atom_id res chain seq x y z
N ARG A 1 -0.40 5.69 33.04
CA ARG A 1 0.25 4.98 31.90
C ARG A 1 1.22 3.88 32.34
N HIS A 2 1.91 4.00 33.49
CA HIS A 2 2.97 3.06 33.92
C HIS A 2 2.52 1.78 34.63
N ARG A 3 1.22 1.58 34.92
CA ARG A 3 0.72 0.37 35.61
C ARG A 3 0.32 -0.77 34.68
N ARG A 4 0.11 -0.52 33.37
CA ARG A 4 -0.41 -1.53 32.42
C ARG A 4 0.52 -2.73 32.23
N ASP A 5 1.83 -2.49 32.32
CA ASP A 5 2.84 -3.51 32.08
C ASP A 5 3.09 -4.39 33.31
N ARG A 6 2.42 -4.09 34.44
CA ARG A 6 2.58 -4.78 35.71
C ARG A 6 1.38 -5.64 36.12
N VAL A 7 0.25 -5.48 35.40
CA VAL A 7 -0.95 -6.31 35.65
C VAL A 7 -0.81 -7.62 34.89
N PRO A 8 -0.95 -8.80 35.54
CA PRO A 8 -0.93 -10.09 34.87
C PRO A 8 -1.95 -10.15 33.73
N ALA A 9 -1.58 -10.76 32.60
CA ALA A 9 -2.43 -10.81 31.43
C ALA A 9 -3.82 -11.42 31.66
N PRO A 10 -3.98 -12.51 32.45
CA PRO A 10 -5.29 -13.04 32.77
C PRO A 10 -6.17 -12.06 33.56
N GLU A 11 -5.59 -11.33 34.51
CA GLU A 11 -6.32 -10.33 35.33
C GLU A 11 -6.79 -9.15 34.47
N MET A 12 -5.92 -8.64 33.58
CA MET A 12 -6.29 -7.59 32.64
C MET A 12 -7.40 -8.04 31.68
N ASN A 13 -7.33 -9.27 31.17
CA ASN A 13 -8.37 -9.80 30.28
C ASN A 13 -9.73 -9.90 31.02
N SER A 14 -9.73 -10.46 32.24
CA SER A 14 -10.93 -10.56 33.06
C SER A 14 -11.56 -9.18 33.35
N PHE A 15 -10.73 -8.18 33.61
CA PHE A 15 -11.18 -6.80 33.78
C PHE A 15 -11.84 -6.25 32.51
N LEU A 16 -11.23 -6.46 31.34
CA LEU A 16 -11.74 -6.01 30.04
C LEU A 16 -13.07 -6.67 29.70
N GLU A 17 -13.22 -7.96 29.97
CA GLU A 17 -14.46 -8.70 29.75
C GLU A 17 -15.59 -8.23 30.68
N SER A 18 -15.28 -8.01 31.97
CA SER A 18 -16.27 -7.60 32.98
C SER A 18 -16.80 -6.17 32.75
N HIS A 19 -16.11 -5.34 31.97
CA HIS A 19 -16.46 -3.96 31.72
C HIS A 19 -16.55 -3.65 30.21
N SER A 20 -16.88 -4.65 29.41
CA SER A 20 -16.91 -4.56 27.93
C SER A 20 -17.92 -3.53 27.39
N ASP A 21 -18.93 -3.15 28.18
CA ASP A 21 -19.94 -2.15 27.90
C ASP A 21 -19.43 -0.68 28.00
N TRP A 22 -18.28 -0.46 28.63
CA TRP A 22 -17.74 0.89 28.76
C TRP A 22 -17.16 1.40 27.42
N ALA A 23 -17.55 2.60 27.02
CA ALA A 23 -17.21 3.18 25.70
C ALA A 23 -15.71 3.23 25.39
N PHE A 24 -14.83 3.31 26.39
CA PHE A 24 -13.37 3.37 26.19
C PHE A 24 -12.68 1.99 26.19
N MET A 25 -13.39 0.90 26.48
CA MET A 25 -12.80 -0.44 26.57
C MET A 25 -12.13 -0.93 25.28
N PRO A 26 -12.68 -0.73 24.09
CA PRO A 26 -11.97 -1.13 22.86
C PRO A 26 -10.61 -0.43 22.69
N GLY A 27 -10.53 0.84 23.10
CA GLY A 27 -9.27 1.59 23.09
C GLY A 27 -8.26 1.07 24.13
N LEU A 28 -8.73 0.74 25.33
CA LEU A 28 -7.89 0.17 26.40
C LEU A 28 -7.38 -1.21 26.02
N GLN A 29 -8.24 -2.08 25.48
CA GLN A 29 -7.88 -3.41 24.99
C GLN A 29 -6.78 -3.31 23.90
N THR A 30 -7.00 -2.44 22.91
CA THR A 30 -6.01 -2.20 21.86
C THR A 30 -4.67 -1.74 22.42
N ALA A 31 -4.69 -0.81 23.36
CA ALA A 31 -3.47 -0.29 23.99
C ALA A 31 -2.74 -1.36 24.84
N TRP A 32 -3.49 -2.20 25.53
CA TRP A 32 -2.93 -3.33 26.28
C TRP A 32 -2.29 -4.38 25.37
N LEU A 33 -3.00 -4.81 24.32
CA LEU A 33 -2.47 -5.76 23.35
C LEU A 33 -1.20 -5.25 22.65
N LYS A 34 -1.15 -3.96 22.31
CA LYS A 34 0.06 -3.33 21.78
C LYS A 34 1.21 -3.36 22.80
N SER A 35 0.91 -3.16 24.07
CA SER A 35 1.89 -3.30 25.16
C SER A 35 2.45 -4.71 25.23
N LEU A 36 1.60 -5.75 25.13
CA LEU A 36 2.06 -7.15 25.08
C LEU A 36 3.02 -7.38 23.90
N GLY A 37 2.65 -6.90 22.71
CA GLY A 37 3.49 -7.00 21.51
C GLY A 37 4.82 -6.27 21.65
N LYS A 38 4.80 -5.03 22.12
CA LYS A 38 5.99 -4.22 22.37
C LYS A 38 6.95 -4.86 23.38
N ASN A 39 6.40 -5.49 24.42
CA ASN A 39 7.16 -6.18 25.47
C ASN A 39 7.46 -7.64 25.11
N ARG A 40 7.14 -8.08 23.87
CA ARG A 40 7.40 -9.43 23.37
C ARG A 40 6.75 -10.55 24.21
N GLN A 41 5.62 -10.26 24.83
CA GLN A 41 4.81 -11.25 25.57
C GLN A 41 3.92 -12.03 24.57
N TRP A 42 4.60 -12.82 23.71
CA TRP A 42 3.99 -13.42 22.52
C TRP A 42 2.86 -14.39 22.85
N ASP A 43 3.01 -15.22 23.88
CA ASP A 43 1.99 -16.22 24.25
C ASP A 43 0.71 -15.54 24.71
N ALA A 44 0.82 -14.53 25.58
CA ALA A 44 -0.33 -13.72 26.00
C ALA A 44 -0.95 -12.97 24.82
N LEU A 45 -0.13 -12.38 23.94
CA LEU A 45 -0.62 -11.70 22.75
C LEU A 45 -1.42 -12.67 21.86
N MET A 46 -0.90 -13.85 21.55
CA MET A 46 -1.59 -14.84 20.74
C MET A 46 -2.87 -15.35 21.38
N GLN A 47 -2.88 -15.47 22.71
CA GLN A 47 -4.05 -15.92 23.47
C GLN A 47 -5.20 -14.92 23.42
N TYR A 48 -4.91 -13.61 23.53
CA TYR A 48 -5.93 -12.58 23.77
C TYR A 48 -6.23 -11.66 22.58
N ALA A 49 -5.37 -11.61 21.57
CA ALA A 49 -5.53 -10.64 20.47
C ALA A 49 -6.60 -11.01 19.44
N GLY A 50 -7.00 -12.27 19.33
CA GLY A 50 -7.97 -12.72 18.34
C GLY A 50 -7.55 -12.36 16.91
N ARG A 51 -8.46 -11.70 16.16
CA ARG A 51 -8.23 -11.23 14.77
C ARG A 51 -8.31 -9.71 14.70
N PRO A 52 -7.29 -8.97 15.10
CA PRO A 52 -7.34 -7.52 15.14
C PRO A 52 -7.34 -6.91 13.73
N LYS A 53 -8.08 -5.81 13.57
CA LYS A 53 -8.03 -4.98 12.36
C LYS A 53 -6.86 -4.00 12.37
N ASN A 54 -6.35 -3.65 13.55
CA ASN A 54 -5.25 -2.70 13.71
C ASN A 54 -3.94 -3.30 13.14
N THR A 55 -3.32 -2.60 12.20
CA THR A 55 -2.12 -3.07 11.47
C THR A 55 -0.94 -3.35 12.40
N GLU A 56 -0.68 -2.48 13.38
CA GLU A 56 0.42 -2.67 14.33
C GLU A 56 0.24 -3.96 15.14
N LEU A 57 -0.99 -4.25 15.60
CA LEU A 57 -1.30 -5.51 16.28
C LEU A 57 -1.17 -6.73 15.37
N ARG A 58 -1.59 -6.61 14.10
CA ARG A 58 -1.37 -7.68 13.11
C ARG A 58 0.11 -7.96 12.92
N CYS A 59 0.94 -6.91 12.88
CA CYS A 59 2.39 -7.08 12.77
C CYS A 59 2.99 -7.73 14.03
N TYR A 60 2.55 -7.38 15.23
CA TYR A 60 2.99 -8.08 16.45
C TYR A 60 2.56 -9.54 16.48
N LEU A 61 1.33 -9.86 16.06
CA LEU A 61 0.88 -11.27 15.94
C LEU A 61 1.69 -12.03 14.90
N ALA A 62 1.97 -11.43 13.74
CA ALA A 62 2.82 -12.04 12.73
C ALA A 62 4.23 -12.31 13.28
N GLN A 63 4.82 -11.38 14.05
CA GLN A 63 6.10 -11.62 14.73
C GLN A 63 6.04 -12.81 15.71
N ALA A 64 4.95 -12.93 16.48
CA ALA A 64 4.75 -14.05 17.39
C ALA A 64 4.68 -15.38 16.63
N ARG A 65 3.95 -15.43 15.52
CA ARG A 65 3.81 -16.62 14.66
C ARG A 65 5.12 -16.98 13.96
N ILE A 66 5.90 -16.01 13.47
CA ILE A 66 7.25 -16.24 12.90
C ILE A 66 8.15 -16.96 13.90
N ARG A 67 8.05 -16.64 15.18
CA ARG A 67 8.88 -17.25 16.23
C ARG A 67 8.46 -18.67 16.60
N LYS A 68 7.16 -18.98 16.49
CA LYS A 68 6.60 -20.26 16.91
C LYS A 68 6.69 -21.30 15.80
N ALA A 69 6.05 -21.07 14.68
CA ALA A 69 6.03 -21.96 13.52
C ALA A 69 5.45 -21.17 12.30
N PRO A 70 6.30 -20.62 11.44
CA PRO A 70 5.83 -19.95 10.25
C PRO A 70 5.24 -20.97 9.26
N ASP A 71 4.15 -20.59 8.60
CA ASP A 71 3.47 -21.39 7.61
C ASP A 71 3.11 -20.56 6.35
N ALA A 72 2.58 -21.20 5.31
CA ALA A 72 2.20 -20.54 4.07
C ALA A 72 1.14 -19.46 4.28
N SER A 73 0.25 -19.61 5.26
CA SER A 73 -0.77 -18.60 5.56
C SER A 73 -0.15 -17.32 6.14
N LEU A 74 0.92 -17.48 6.92
CA LEU A 74 1.68 -16.34 7.45
C LEU A 74 2.44 -15.61 6.36
N LEU A 75 2.99 -16.33 5.37
CA LEU A 75 3.64 -15.72 4.21
C LEU A 75 2.65 -14.84 3.45
N ALA A 76 1.47 -15.35 3.15
CA ALA A 76 0.42 -14.60 2.47
C ALA A 76 -0.06 -13.39 3.29
N GLU A 77 -0.18 -13.53 4.62
CA GLU A 77 -0.53 -12.42 5.50
C GLU A 77 0.56 -11.34 5.51
N ALA A 78 1.84 -11.72 5.59
CA ALA A 78 2.96 -10.78 5.54
C ALA A 78 3.03 -10.05 4.20
N GLN A 79 2.78 -10.73 3.08
CA GLN A 79 2.65 -10.11 1.76
C GLN A 79 1.51 -9.08 1.73
N SER A 80 0.34 -9.42 2.28
CA SER A 80 -0.81 -8.50 2.38
C SER A 80 -0.51 -7.27 3.26
N LEU A 81 0.21 -7.44 4.37
CA LEU A 81 0.65 -6.33 5.23
C LEU A 81 1.68 -5.43 4.53
N TRP A 82 2.53 -6.02 3.68
CA TRP A 82 3.56 -5.30 2.94
C TRP A 82 3.01 -4.59 1.72
N ALA A 83 2.08 -5.18 0.96
CA ALA A 83 1.56 -4.69 -0.31
C ALA A 83 0.52 -3.56 -0.12
N VAL A 84 0.95 -2.45 0.45
CA VAL A 84 0.12 -1.26 0.69
C VAL A 84 0.82 0.02 0.23
N GLY A 85 0.04 1.04 -0.11
CA GLY A 85 0.53 2.29 -0.69
C GLY A 85 1.21 3.26 0.29
N GLN A 86 1.27 2.93 1.57
CA GLN A 86 1.80 3.80 2.62
C GLN A 86 2.87 3.08 3.45
N SER A 87 3.69 3.86 4.15
CA SER A 87 4.60 3.29 5.16
C SER A 87 3.81 2.63 6.27
N GLN A 88 4.32 1.52 6.75
CA GLN A 88 3.71 0.74 7.82
C GLN A 88 4.35 1.07 9.18
N PRO A 89 3.68 0.79 10.31
CA PRO A 89 4.28 0.94 11.64
C PRO A 89 5.59 0.15 11.80
N ASP A 90 6.52 0.66 12.61
CA ASP A 90 7.81 0.02 12.90
C ASP A 90 7.67 -1.43 13.41
N ALA A 91 6.54 -1.74 14.05
CA ALA A 91 6.21 -3.12 14.44
C ALA A 91 6.15 -4.09 13.25
N CYS A 92 6.01 -3.61 12.03
CA CYS A 92 5.98 -4.44 10.82
C CYS A 92 7.39 -4.75 10.28
N ASP A 93 8.41 -3.99 10.65
CA ASP A 93 9.76 -4.15 10.10
C ASP A 93 10.33 -5.56 10.29
N PRO A 94 10.24 -6.21 11.48
CA PRO A 94 10.70 -7.58 11.65
C PRO A 94 9.94 -8.60 10.78
N VAL A 95 8.66 -8.34 10.49
CA VAL A 95 7.84 -9.17 9.60
C VAL A 95 8.30 -9.02 8.16
N PHE A 96 8.60 -7.79 7.73
CA PHE A 96 9.07 -7.49 6.38
C PHE A 96 10.51 -7.98 6.16
N ASP A 97 11.34 -7.95 7.18
CA ASP A 97 12.67 -8.56 7.14
C ASP A 97 12.61 -10.09 7.01
N TRP A 98 11.66 -10.73 7.70
CA TRP A 98 11.40 -12.14 7.52
C TRP A 98 10.85 -12.43 6.11
N LEU A 99 9.82 -11.70 5.66
CA LEU A 99 9.24 -11.85 4.33
C LEU A 99 10.30 -11.76 3.22
N ARG A 100 11.25 -10.83 3.36
CA ARG A 100 12.36 -10.67 2.41
C ARG A 100 13.29 -11.88 2.43
N ARG A 101 13.63 -12.41 3.60
CA ARG A 101 14.50 -13.60 3.73
C ARG A 101 13.88 -14.86 3.15
N GLU A 102 12.57 -14.99 3.27
CA GLU A 102 11.80 -16.09 2.67
C GLU A 102 11.56 -15.92 1.15
N GLY A 103 12.11 -14.87 0.53
CA GLY A 103 11.89 -14.60 -0.90
C GLY A 103 10.45 -14.18 -1.23
N GLY A 104 9.67 -13.81 -0.22
CA GLY A 104 8.26 -13.48 -0.39
C GLY A 104 8.02 -12.11 -1.05
N ILE A 105 9.05 -11.24 -1.17
CA ILE A 105 8.97 -9.99 -1.92
C ILE A 105 9.44 -10.26 -3.35
N THR A 106 8.52 -10.64 -4.21
CA THR A 106 8.78 -10.82 -5.64
C THR A 106 8.78 -9.49 -6.38
N PRO A 107 9.43 -9.40 -7.58
CA PRO A 107 9.34 -8.20 -8.43
C PRO A 107 7.89 -7.79 -8.75
N GLY A 108 6.99 -8.74 -8.99
CA GLY A 108 5.58 -8.47 -9.21
C GLY A 108 4.88 -7.85 -7.99
N LEU A 109 5.13 -8.39 -6.79
CA LEU A 109 4.60 -7.82 -5.55
C LEU A 109 5.17 -6.40 -5.30
N ALA A 110 6.45 -6.19 -5.61
CA ALA A 110 7.08 -4.87 -5.50
C ALA A 110 6.44 -3.86 -6.47
N TRP A 111 6.17 -4.27 -7.70
CA TRP A 111 5.47 -3.43 -8.67
C TRP A 111 4.05 -3.09 -8.22
N GLN A 112 3.31 -4.08 -7.73
CA GLN A 112 1.98 -3.85 -7.15
C GLN A 112 2.01 -2.80 -6.03
N ARG A 113 2.99 -2.89 -5.12
CA ARG A 113 3.14 -1.89 -4.05
C ARG A 113 3.52 -0.51 -4.59
N ILE A 114 4.33 -0.44 -5.65
CA ILE A 114 4.65 0.83 -6.33
C ILE A 114 3.37 1.47 -6.88
N ARG A 115 2.50 0.70 -7.55
CA ARG A 115 1.19 1.19 -8.04
C ARG A 115 0.39 1.82 -6.89
N LEU A 116 0.22 1.07 -5.80
CA LEU A 116 -0.50 1.55 -4.61
C LEU A 116 0.15 2.79 -3.98
N ALA A 117 1.49 2.87 -3.98
CA ALA A 117 2.22 4.02 -3.44
C ALA A 117 2.01 5.27 -4.31
N MET A 118 2.00 5.12 -5.62
CA MET A 118 1.74 6.23 -6.53
C MET A 118 0.29 6.71 -6.41
N ASP A 119 -0.68 5.80 -6.34
CA ASP A 119 -2.09 6.14 -6.11
C ASP A 119 -2.31 6.86 -4.77
N ALA A 120 -1.58 6.44 -3.73
CA ALA A 120 -1.57 7.08 -2.41
C ALA A 120 -0.71 8.38 -2.35
N ARG A 121 -0.18 8.83 -3.49
CA ARG A 121 0.70 10.01 -3.59
C ARG A 121 1.95 9.93 -2.71
N GLN A 122 2.56 8.76 -2.68
CA GLN A 122 3.79 8.47 -1.95
C GLN A 122 5.00 8.19 -2.89
N PRO A 123 5.40 9.13 -3.78
CA PRO A 123 6.41 8.87 -4.80
C PRO A 123 7.79 8.55 -4.20
N ARG A 124 8.08 9.03 -2.99
CA ARG A 124 9.34 8.67 -2.29
C ARG A 124 9.41 7.19 -1.96
N LEU A 125 8.26 6.57 -1.64
CA LEU A 125 8.18 5.13 -1.36
C LEU A 125 8.50 4.32 -2.63
N THR A 126 8.08 4.77 -3.80
CA THR A 126 8.41 4.15 -5.10
C THR A 126 9.92 4.01 -5.31
N ARG A 127 10.70 5.06 -5.03
CA ARG A 127 12.18 4.99 -5.12
C ARG A 127 12.79 3.97 -4.15
N TYR A 128 12.24 3.86 -2.95
CA TYR A 128 12.67 2.84 -1.99
C TYR A 128 12.35 1.43 -2.50
N LEU A 129 11.17 1.23 -3.07
CA LEU A 129 10.69 -0.06 -3.56
C LEU A 129 11.41 -0.55 -4.82
N ALA A 130 11.96 0.36 -5.63
CA ALA A 130 12.70 0.03 -6.84
C ALA A 130 13.89 -0.94 -6.59
N ARG A 131 14.40 -1.04 -5.36
CA ARG A 131 15.45 -2.01 -4.98
C ARG A 131 15.04 -3.48 -5.11
N TYR A 132 13.74 -3.77 -5.11
CA TYR A 132 13.19 -5.11 -5.24
C TYR A 132 12.88 -5.50 -6.68
N LEU A 133 13.15 -4.60 -7.63
CA LEU A 133 12.90 -4.80 -9.05
C LEU A 133 14.18 -5.20 -9.80
N GLU A 134 14.01 -5.88 -10.92
CA GLU A 134 15.07 -6.10 -11.89
C GLU A 134 15.48 -4.78 -12.57
N ALA A 135 16.65 -4.79 -13.29
CA ALA A 135 17.24 -3.57 -13.82
C ALA A 135 16.29 -2.80 -14.75
N ASP A 136 15.62 -3.50 -15.67
CA ASP A 136 14.71 -2.87 -16.64
C ASP A 136 13.47 -2.31 -15.94
N ASP A 137 12.97 -2.99 -14.94
CA ASP A 137 11.82 -2.55 -14.14
C ASP A 137 12.14 -1.34 -13.26
N ARG A 138 13.38 -1.19 -12.81
CA ARG A 138 13.84 0.02 -12.10
C ARG A 138 13.74 1.27 -12.98
N LEU A 139 14.02 1.14 -14.28
CA LEU A 139 13.86 2.24 -15.23
C LEU A 139 12.39 2.68 -15.31
N TRP A 140 11.46 1.74 -15.30
CA TRP A 140 10.02 2.05 -15.28
C TRP A 140 9.59 2.72 -13.96
N ALA A 141 10.08 2.25 -12.82
CA ALA A 141 9.81 2.88 -11.53
C ALA A 141 10.36 4.32 -11.47
N ASP A 142 11.55 4.57 -12.04
CA ASP A 142 12.10 5.92 -12.13
C ASP A 142 11.27 6.82 -13.07
N ARG A 143 10.84 6.29 -14.23
CA ARG A 143 9.92 7.00 -15.14
C ARG A 143 8.64 7.42 -14.43
N TRP A 144 8.06 6.53 -13.60
CA TRP A 144 6.86 6.86 -12.83
C TRP A 144 7.12 7.96 -11.82
N TYR A 145 8.24 7.87 -11.11
CA TYR A 145 8.66 8.92 -10.19
C TYR A 145 8.84 10.28 -10.92
N GLN A 146 9.44 10.26 -12.12
CA GLN A 146 9.59 11.45 -12.95
C GLN A 146 8.23 11.96 -13.45
N GLN A 147 7.31 11.08 -13.82
CA GLN A 147 5.94 11.44 -14.22
C GLN A 147 5.21 12.21 -13.11
N ASP A 148 5.39 11.82 -11.86
CA ASP A 148 4.82 12.55 -10.72
C ASP A 148 5.38 13.99 -10.62
N ARG A 149 6.64 14.19 -10.93
CA ARG A 149 7.33 15.48 -10.81
C ARG A 149 7.23 16.37 -12.03
N ALA A 150 7.39 15.82 -13.21
CA ALA A 150 7.48 16.54 -14.46
C ALA A 150 6.12 16.74 -15.16
N GLY A 151 5.08 16.07 -14.68
CA GLY A 151 3.73 16.20 -15.20
C GLY A 151 3.61 15.82 -16.69
N TYR A 152 2.98 16.66 -17.49
CA TYR A 152 2.67 16.39 -18.89
C TYR A 152 3.92 16.18 -19.78
N ARG A 153 5.04 16.79 -19.44
CA ARG A 153 6.30 16.63 -20.23
C ARG A 153 6.75 15.18 -20.31
N GLN A 154 6.59 14.45 -19.22
CA GLN A 154 6.91 13.01 -19.18
C GLN A 154 5.91 12.19 -19.99
N LEU A 155 4.61 12.55 -19.97
CA LEU A 155 3.59 11.91 -20.80
C LEU A 155 3.87 12.07 -22.31
N GLN A 156 4.41 13.19 -22.74
CA GLN A 156 4.77 13.38 -24.16
C GLN A 156 5.83 12.38 -24.61
N GLN A 157 6.73 11.94 -23.71
CA GLN A 157 7.73 10.93 -24.00
C GLN A 157 7.12 9.53 -24.16
N ALA A 158 5.91 9.29 -23.66
CA ALA A 158 5.22 8.01 -23.75
C ALA A 158 5.01 7.55 -25.21
N ARG A 159 5.01 8.47 -26.16
CA ARG A 159 4.96 8.16 -27.62
C ARG A 159 6.13 7.29 -28.08
N SER A 160 7.27 7.31 -27.38
CA SER A 160 8.47 6.52 -27.68
C SER A 160 8.60 5.26 -26.83
N TRP A 161 7.64 5.03 -25.91
CA TRP A 161 7.70 3.85 -25.04
C TRP A 161 7.17 2.60 -25.76
N GLU A 162 7.75 1.46 -25.41
CA GLU A 162 7.20 0.16 -25.78
C GLU A 162 5.94 -0.12 -24.97
N ASP A 163 4.97 -0.77 -25.62
CA ASP A 163 3.74 -1.18 -24.95
C ASP A 163 4.03 -2.24 -23.90
N SER A 164 3.68 -1.93 -22.67
CA SER A 164 3.79 -2.83 -21.53
C SER A 164 2.77 -2.42 -20.44
N GLU A 165 2.45 -3.36 -19.53
CA GLU A 165 1.60 -3.04 -18.38
C GLU A 165 2.15 -1.83 -17.60
N LYS A 166 3.47 -1.76 -17.41
CA LYS A 166 4.13 -0.68 -16.67
C LYS A 166 4.02 0.66 -17.39
N ALA A 167 4.15 0.68 -18.71
CA ALA A 167 3.96 1.88 -19.50
C ALA A 167 2.52 2.38 -19.38
N ARG A 168 1.54 1.48 -19.50
CA ARG A 168 0.11 1.81 -19.38
C ARG A 168 -0.24 2.34 -17.98
N ASP A 169 0.28 1.74 -16.91
CA ASP A 169 0.10 2.23 -15.54
C ASP A 169 0.58 3.67 -15.37
N ILE A 170 1.75 4.01 -15.93
CA ILE A 170 2.34 5.35 -15.83
C ILE A 170 1.56 6.36 -16.64
N ILE A 171 1.11 5.96 -17.83
CA ILE A 171 0.31 6.82 -18.72
C ILE A 171 -1.04 7.12 -18.06
N ASP A 172 -1.76 6.10 -17.57
CA ASP A 172 -3.03 6.27 -16.87
C ASP A 172 -2.89 7.20 -15.65
N TYR A 173 -1.87 6.97 -14.81
CA TYR A 173 -1.59 7.85 -13.67
C TYR A 173 -1.36 9.31 -14.12
N GLY A 174 -0.57 9.52 -15.16
CA GLY A 174 -0.25 10.83 -15.67
C GLY A 174 -1.48 11.53 -16.30
N LEU A 175 -2.28 10.79 -17.06
CA LEU A 175 -3.51 11.32 -17.68
C LEU A 175 -4.55 11.72 -16.64
N ARG A 176 -4.79 10.88 -15.63
CA ARG A 176 -5.71 11.19 -14.52
C ARG A 176 -5.30 12.46 -13.76
N ARG A 177 -4.00 12.70 -13.61
CA ARG A 177 -3.50 13.92 -12.96
C ARG A 177 -3.62 15.15 -13.86
N LEU A 178 -3.28 15.00 -15.15
CA LEU A 178 -3.35 16.09 -16.11
C LEU A 178 -4.79 16.55 -16.34
N ALA A 179 -5.72 15.61 -16.49
CA ALA A 179 -7.12 15.90 -16.76
C ALA A 179 -7.78 16.79 -15.70
N ARG A 180 -7.32 16.75 -14.46
CA ARG A 180 -7.83 17.63 -13.38
C ARG A 180 -7.51 19.11 -13.57
N ASN A 181 -6.45 19.42 -14.31
CA ASN A 181 -5.97 20.79 -14.48
C ASN A 181 -6.05 21.26 -15.92
N ASP A 182 -6.04 20.36 -16.88
CA ASP A 182 -6.03 20.63 -18.32
C ASP A 182 -6.61 19.40 -19.05
N PRO A 183 -7.95 19.24 -19.02
CA PRO A 183 -8.61 18.08 -19.61
C PRO A 183 -8.44 18.00 -21.12
N ASP A 184 -8.42 19.14 -21.83
CA ASP A 184 -8.26 19.18 -23.29
C ASP A 184 -6.88 18.63 -23.69
N ARG A 185 -5.83 19.08 -23.02
CA ARG A 185 -4.49 18.54 -23.25
C ARG A 185 -4.36 17.06 -22.87
N ALA A 186 -5.06 16.61 -21.83
CA ALA A 186 -5.08 15.19 -21.46
C ALA A 186 -5.74 14.35 -22.57
N TRP A 187 -6.80 14.85 -23.16
CA TRP A 187 -7.49 14.25 -24.30
C TRP A 187 -6.59 14.16 -25.54
N ASP A 188 -5.91 15.25 -25.89
CA ASP A 188 -4.97 15.30 -27.02
C ASP A 188 -3.83 14.27 -26.86
N ILE A 189 -3.26 14.18 -25.66
CA ILE A 189 -2.21 13.20 -25.38
C ILE A 189 -2.77 11.79 -25.47
N PHE A 190 -3.90 11.49 -24.83
CA PHE A 190 -4.51 10.19 -24.88
C PHE A 190 -4.82 9.76 -26.33
N SER A 191 -5.47 10.61 -27.11
CA SER A 191 -5.78 10.34 -28.52
C SER A 191 -4.54 10.01 -29.36
N SER A 192 -3.39 10.62 -29.02
CA SER A 192 -2.12 10.36 -29.68
C SER A 192 -1.47 9.01 -29.28
N LEU A 193 -1.93 8.41 -28.17
CA LEU A 193 -1.41 7.18 -27.62
C LEU A 193 -2.35 5.99 -27.81
N ASP A 194 -3.64 6.24 -27.99
CA ASP A 194 -4.70 5.21 -27.97
C ASP A 194 -4.43 4.05 -28.94
N GLY A 195 -4.11 4.34 -30.19
CA GLY A 195 -3.77 3.32 -31.19
C GLY A 195 -2.37 2.70 -31.06
N ARG A 196 -1.56 3.11 -30.07
CA ARG A 196 -0.18 2.64 -29.88
C ARG A 196 -0.04 1.61 -28.75
N PHE A 197 -1.00 1.59 -27.85
CA PHE A 197 -1.00 0.72 -26.67
C PHE A 197 -2.22 -0.22 -26.69
N SER A 198 -2.01 -1.46 -26.30
CA SER A 198 -3.07 -2.48 -26.15
C SER A 198 -3.74 -2.32 -24.79
N TRP A 199 -4.69 -1.40 -24.71
CA TRP A 199 -5.38 -1.09 -23.46
C TRP A 199 -6.31 -2.23 -23.03
N PRO A 200 -6.21 -2.77 -21.81
CA PRO A 200 -7.28 -3.58 -21.23
C PRO A 200 -8.58 -2.78 -21.14
N ASP A 201 -9.73 -3.42 -21.39
CA ASP A 201 -11.04 -2.74 -21.48
C ASP A 201 -11.38 -1.92 -20.23
N ASP A 202 -11.09 -2.44 -19.05
CA ASP A 202 -11.32 -1.77 -17.76
C ASP A 202 -10.44 -0.51 -17.60
N LEU A 203 -9.17 -0.60 -17.99
CA LEU A 203 -8.24 0.52 -17.93
C LEU A 203 -8.61 1.58 -18.97
N HIS A 204 -8.90 1.17 -20.21
CA HIS A 204 -9.32 2.07 -21.29
C HIS A 204 -10.60 2.81 -20.91
N GLY A 205 -11.63 2.08 -20.48
CA GLY A 205 -12.88 2.67 -20.00
C GLY A 205 -12.69 3.59 -18.82
N GLY A 206 -11.78 3.24 -17.89
CA GLY A 206 -11.42 4.07 -16.76
C GLY A 206 -10.78 5.41 -17.15
N ILE A 207 -9.85 5.39 -18.12
CA ILE A 207 -9.22 6.60 -18.67
C ILE A 207 -10.28 7.49 -19.32
N LEU A 208 -11.09 6.93 -20.24
CA LEU A 208 -12.15 7.68 -20.94
C LEU A 208 -13.13 8.31 -19.96
N HIS A 209 -13.56 7.56 -18.94
CA HIS A 209 -14.45 8.08 -17.91
C HIS A 209 -13.83 9.29 -17.18
N GLN A 210 -12.56 9.21 -16.78
CA GLN A 210 -11.88 10.31 -16.08
C GLN A 210 -11.72 11.55 -16.98
N LEU A 211 -11.35 11.35 -18.25
CA LEU A 211 -11.21 12.45 -19.21
C LEU A 211 -12.57 13.15 -19.43
N ALA A 212 -13.63 12.38 -19.66
CA ALA A 212 -14.97 12.93 -19.87
C ALA A 212 -15.49 13.68 -18.62
N LEU A 213 -15.27 13.12 -17.42
CA LEU A 213 -15.66 13.73 -16.15
C LEU A 213 -15.02 15.12 -15.98
N TRP A 214 -13.70 15.21 -16.15
CA TRP A 214 -12.98 16.46 -15.94
C TRP A 214 -13.26 17.49 -17.05
N SER A 215 -13.47 17.05 -18.30
CA SER A 215 -13.95 17.94 -19.38
C SER A 215 -15.34 18.52 -19.08
N ALA A 216 -16.23 17.73 -18.48
CA ALA A 216 -17.56 18.22 -18.07
C ALA A 216 -17.47 19.22 -16.91
N VAL A 217 -16.60 18.95 -15.92
CA VAL A 217 -16.37 19.87 -14.78
C VAL A 217 -15.76 21.19 -15.24
N ASP A 218 -14.78 21.16 -16.13
CA ASP A 218 -14.12 22.34 -16.66
C ASP A 218 -15.10 23.26 -17.41
N ARG A 219 -15.93 22.68 -18.30
CA ARG A 219 -16.98 23.41 -19.05
C ARG A 219 -18.07 23.97 -18.13
N ALA A 220 -18.33 23.35 -16.99
CA ALA A 220 -19.33 23.85 -16.05
C ALA A 220 -18.81 25.02 -15.19
N ALA A 221 -17.48 25.16 -15.11
CA ALA A 221 -16.81 26.24 -14.36
C ALA A 221 -16.45 27.46 -15.20
N ALA A 222 -16.52 27.35 -16.53
CA ALA A 222 -16.24 28.43 -17.50
C ALA A 222 -17.50 29.25 -17.79
#